data_ae14ddc34e864739c662e451b8fc4aa2
#
_entry.id   ae14ddc34e864739c662e451b8fc4aa2
#
_cell.length_a   1.000
_cell.length_b   1.000
_cell.length_c   1.000
_cell.angle_alpha   90.00
_cell.angle_beta   90.00
_cell.angle_gamma   90.00
#
_symmetry.space_group_name_H-M   'P 1'
#
loop_
_entity.id
_entity.type
_entity.pdbx_description
1 polymer ?
#
loop_
_entity_poly.entity_id
_entity_poly.type
_entity_poly.pdbx_seq_one_letter_code
_entity_poly.pdbx_strand_id
1 'polypeptide(L)'
;QIMADLQQDTEKYVELRNINKTYGTFKASNNINLGIGKGKLIALLGPSGSGKTTILRMIAGLETADSGDIIIDGKVVNDVPASKRGIGFVFQNYALFRYMTVYDNIAFGLKVNKWKKSDIKKRVDELIELVGLSGMAKRYPSQLSGGQRQRVAFARALAPNPQVLLLDEPFAAIDAKVRQELRSWLRDMITKVGITSIFVTHDQDEAIEVADEIIVTNKGHIEQIGTPRQIYREPETAFMAEFMGHPVHVDRINKIKGFNQLDDSVK
;
A
#
# COMPACT_ATOMS: atom_id res chain seq x y z
N GLN A 1 -8.61 -29.13 -17.46
CA GLN A 1 -7.21 -28.78 -17.10
C GLN A 1 -6.72 -27.56 -17.87
N ILE A 2 -7.06 -27.37 -19.14
CA ILE A 2 -6.63 -26.22 -19.96
C ILE A 2 -7.38 -24.91 -19.58
N MET A 3 -8.56 -24.98 -18.97
CA MET A 3 -9.30 -23.78 -18.51
C MET A 3 -8.88 -23.28 -17.12
N ALA A 4 -8.21 -24.09 -16.31
CA ALA A 4 -7.69 -23.66 -15.00
C ALA A 4 -6.38 -22.89 -15.12
N ASP A 5 -5.60 -23.11 -16.17
CA ASP A 5 -4.33 -22.43 -16.43
C ASP A 5 -4.51 -21.04 -17.05
N LEU A 6 -5.70 -20.74 -17.60
CA LEU A 6 -6.02 -19.43 -18.21
C LEU A 6 -6.47 -18.36 -17.19
N GLN A 7 -6.66 -18.72 -15.92
CA GLN A 7 -7.02 -17.77 -14.85
C GLN A 7 -5.83 -17.26 -14.02
N GLN A 8 -4.60 -17.64 -14.32
CA GLN A 8 -3.40 -17.25 -13.57
C GLN A 8 -2.52 -16.19 -14.23
N ASP A 9 -2.86 -15.74 -15.42
CA ASP A 9 -2.13 -14.63 -16.06
C ASP A 9 -2.88 -13.31 -15.91
N THR A 10 -3.24 -12.96 -14.66
CA THR A 10 -3.48 -11.56 -14.31
C THR A 10 -2.14 -10.86 -14.45
N GLU A 11 -2.02 -10.05 -15.47
CA GLU A 11 -0.85 -9.25 -15.79
C GLU A 11 -0.28 -8.61 -14.53
N LYS A 12 0.89 -9.06 -14.08
CA LYS A 12 1.59 -8.53 -12.91
C LYS A 12 2.09 -7.14 -13.27
N TYR A 13 1.40 -6.13 -12.75
CA TYR A 13 1.72 -4.73 -13.04
C TYR A 13 2.89 -4.21 -12.21
N VAL A 14 2.94 -4.58 -10.92
CA VAL A 14 4.09 -4.36 -10.05
C VAL A 14 4.61 -5.73 -9.62
N GLU A 15 5.90 -5.96 -9.78
CA GLU A 15 6.52 -7.24 -9.44
C GLU A 15 7.85 -7.03 -8.72
N LEU A 16 8.06 -7.79 -7.67
CA LEU A 16 9.35 -7.91 -6.99
C LEU A 16 9.87 -9.33 -7.22
N ARG A 17 11.12 -9.44 -7.67
CA ARG A 17 11.80 -10.72 -7.90
C ARG A 17 13.07 -10.80 -7.06
N ASN A 18 13.11 -11.76 -6.13
CA ASN A 18 14.29 -12.06 -5.31
C ASN A 18 14.86 -10.83 -4.61
N ILE A 19 14.02 -9.98 -4.08
CA ILE A 19 14.42 -8.73 -3.43
C ILE A 19 15.02 -9.03 -2.06
N ASN A 20 16.22 -8.49 -1.84
CA ASN A 20 16.93 -8.53 -0.58
C ASN A 20 17.29 -7.11 -0.13
N LYS A 21 17.18 -6.85 1.17
CA LYS A 21 17.60 -5.60 1.79
C LYS A 21 18.04 -5.85 3.23
N THR A 22 19.24 -5.40 3.56
CA THR A 22 19.84 -5.53 4.88
C THR A 22 20.30 -4.17 5.39
N TYR A 23 20.04 -3.87 6.65
CA TYR A 23 20.56 -2.72 7.37
C TYR A 23 21.49 -3.22 8.49
N GLY A 24 22.80 -3.13 8.26
CA GLY A 24 23.77 -3.73 9.17
C GLY A 24 23.56 -5.24 9.27
N THR A 25 23.16 -5.74 10.45
CA THR A 25 22.82 -7.15 10.68
C THR A 25 21.32 -7.45 10.53
N PHE A 26 20.48 -6.43 10.39
CA PHE A 26 19.03 -6.55 10.28
C PHE A 26 18.61 -6.78 8.82
N LYS A 27 18.06 -7.96 8.54
CA LYS A 27 17.56 -8.33 7.23
C LYS A 27 16.09 -7.91 7.08
N ALA A 28 15.88 -6.73 6.53
CA ALA A 28 14.54 -6.14 6.37
C ALA A 28 13.71 -6.83 5.27
N SER A 29 14.37 -7.31 4.20
CA SER A 29 13.75 -8.11 3.14
C SER A 29 14.65 -9.29 2.80
N ASN A 30 14.09 -10.48 2.81
CA ASN A 30 14.78 -11.74 2.57
C ASN A 30 14.11 -12.51 1.45
N ASN A 31 14.66 -12.42 0.25
CA ASN A 31 14.19 -13.10 -0.96
C ASN A 31 12.69 -12.88 -1.19
N ILE A 32 12.29 -11.61 -1.24
CA ILE A 32 10.90 -11.22 -1.44
C ILE A 32 10.52 -11.39 -2.91
N ASN A 33 9.47 -12.19 -3.14
CA ASN A 33 8.82 -12.38 -4.43
C ASN A 33 7.34 -12.06 -4.29
N LEU A 34 6.84 -11.11 -5.07
CA LEU A 34 5.42 -10.79 -5.11
C LEU A 34 5.03 -10.20 -6.46
N GLY A 35 3.76 -10.32 -6.80
CA GLY A 35 3.19 -9.70 -7.98
C GLY A 35 1.85 -9.06 -7.64
N ILE A 36 1.60 -7.88 -8.18
CA ILE A 36 0.39 -7.10 -7.96
C ILE A 36 -0.30 -6.84 -9.28
N GLY A 37 -1.56 -7.24 -9.39
CA GLY A 37 -2.39 -7.04 -10.57
C GLY A 37 -2.76 -5.57 -10.80
N LYS A 38 -2.90 -5.18 -12.05
CA LYS A 38 -3.30 -3.83 -12.43
C LYS A 38 -4.68 -3.47 -11.88
N GLY A 39 -4.81 -2.27 -11.35
CA GLY A 39 -6.07 -1.73 -10.82
C GLY A 39 -6.50 -2.28 -9.47
N LYS A 40 -5.70 -3.10 -8.82
CA LYS A 40 -6.00 -3.67 -7.51
C LYS A 40 -5.55 -2.76 -6.37
N LEU A 41 -6.25 -2.87 -5.24
CA LEU A 41 -5.89 -2.25 -3.97
C LEU A 41 -5.35 -3.33 -3.03
N ILE A 42 -4.06 -3.27 -2.77
CA ILE A 42 -3.31 -4.28 -2.00
C ILE A 42 -2.91 -3.72 -0.65
N ALA A 43 -3.11 -4.51 0.41
CA ALA A 43 -2.57 -4.20 1.73
C ALA A 43 -1.29 -5.00 1.99
N LEU A 44 -0.25 -4.31 2.42
CA LEU A 44 0.91 -4.92 3.09
C LEU A 44 0.65 -4.88 4.59
N LEU A 45 0.35 -6.03 5.16
CA LEU A 45 -0.01 -6.21 6.57
C LEU A 45 1.09 -6.94 7.30
N GLY A 46 1.40 -6.53 8.51
CA GLY A 46 2.35 -7.22 9.35
C GLY A 46 2.66 -6.46 10.63
N PRO A 47 3.29 -7.13 11.60
CA PRO A 47 3.73 -6.46 12.82
C PRO A 47 4.80 -5.41 12.52
N SER A 48 5.01 -4.50 13.48
CA SER A 48 6.06 -3.50 13.40
C SER A 48 7.42 -4.17 13.18
N GLY A 49 8.22 -3.63 12.26
CA GLY A 49 9.54 -4.20 11.93
C GLY A 49 9.51 -5.45 11.05
N SER A 50 8.36 -5.80 10.45
CA SER A 50 8.24 -6.97 9.57
C SER A 50 8.81 -6.76 8.16
N GLY A 51 9.19 -5.53 7.81
CA GLY A 51 9.75 -5.18 6.50
C GLY A 51 8.75 -4.56 5.51
N LYS A 52 7.50 -4.36 5.90
CA LYS A 52 6.45 -3.82 5.00
C LYS A 52 6.75 -2.41 4.49
N THR A 53 7.20 -1.51 5.35
CA THR A 53 7.57 -0.13 4.97
C THR A 53 8.79 -0.10 4.05
N THR A 54 9.77 -0.97 4.28
CA THR A 54 10.93 -1.11 3.41
C THR A 54 10.54 -1.54 2.00
N ILE A 55 9.62 -2.50 1.87
CA ILE A 55 9.08 -2.92 0.57
C ILE A 55 8.43 -1.75 -0.15
N LEU A 56 7.58 -1.00 0.53
CA LEU A 56 6.91 0.17 -0.05
C LEU A 56 7.91 1.21 -0.55
N ARG A 57 8.94 1.52 0.24
CA ARG A 57 9.98 2.48 -0.10
C ARG A 57 10.86 2.02 -1.26
N MET A 58 11.15 0.74 -1.35
CA MET A 58 11.90 0.20 -2.49
C MET A 58 11.12 0.31 -3.80
N ILE A 59 9.82 0.04 -3.79
CA ILE A 59 8.95 0.24 -4.96
C ILE A 59 8.93 1.71 -5.36
N ALA A 60 8.86 2.62 -4.39
CA ALA A 60 8.84 4.06 -4.63
C ALA A 60 10.18 4.63 -5.14
N GLY A 61 11.28 3.91 -4.96
CA GLY A 61 12.62 4.43 -5.25
C GLY A 61 13.19 5.32 -4.15
N LEU A 62 12.59 5.32 -2.97
CA LEU A 62 13.08 6.03 -1.79
C LEU A 62 14.13 5.22 -1.01
N GLU A 63 14.24 3.95 -1.31
CA GLU A 63 15.22 3.01 -0.76
C GLU A 63 15.74 2.11 -1.88
N THR A 64 16.99 1.71 -1.82
CA THR A 64 17.62 0.84 -2.82
C THR A 64 17.65 -0.59 -2.32
N ALA A 65 17.21 -1.54 -3.15
CA ALA A 65 17.37 -2.97 -2.87
C ALA A 65 18.86 -3.35 -2.97
N ASP A 66 19.30 -4.27 -2.13
CA ASP A 66 20.68 -4.79 -2.21
C ASP A 66 20.84 -5.73 -3.39
N SER A 67 19.79 -6.49 -3.72
CA SER A 67 19.73 -7.36 -4.89
C SER A 67 18.28 -7.63 -5.30
N GLY A 68 18.10 -8.20 -6.47
CA GLY A 68 16.80 -8.49 -7.05
C GLY A 68 16.28 -7.40 -7.97
N ASP A 69 15.12 -7.63 -8.57
CA ASP A 69 14.52 -6.73 -9.55
C ASP A 69 13.18 -6.18 -9.07
N ILE A 70 12.99 -4.87 -9.24
CA ILE A 70 11.72 -4.18 -9.06
C ILE A 70 11.19 -3.86 -10.45
N ILE A 71 10.00 -4.35 -10.78
CA ILE A 71 9.43 -4.27 -12.12
C ILE A 71 8.09 -3.55 -12.03
N ILE A 72 7.91 -2.51 -12.85
CA ILE A 72 6.65 -1.78 -13.00
C ILE A 72 6.30 -1.75 -14.47
N ASP A 73 5.10 -2.23 -14.81
CA ASP A 73 4.61 -2.29 -16.19
C ASP A 73 5.62 -2.97 -17.13
N GLY A 74 6.18 -4.11 -16.70
CA GLY A 74 7.14 -4.90 -17.47
C GLY A 74 8.55 -4.33 -17.55
N LYS A 75 8.84 -3.21 -16.89
CA LYS A 75 10.16 -2.55 -16.91
C LYS A 75 10.85 -2.62 -15.57
N VAL A 76 12.12 -3.02 -15.56
CA VAL A 76 12.97 -2.96 -14.37
C VAL A 76 13.27 -1.49 -14.05
N VAL A 77 12.93 -1.06 -12.84
CA VAL A 77 13.01 0.35 -12.42
C VAL A 77 14.06 0.62 -11.33
N ASN A 78 14.88 -0.37 -10.98
CA ASN A 78 15.88 -0.23 -9.92
C ASN A 78 16.75 1.03 -10.05
N ASP A 79 17.20 1.35 -11.26
CA ASP A 79 18.06 2.50 -11.55
C ASP A 79 17.29 3.76 -11.96
N VAL A 80 15.97 3.70 -11.97
CA VAL A 80 15.10 4.84 -12.30
C VAL A 80 14.88 5.66 -11.03
N PRO A 81 15.16 6.98 -11.03
CA PRO A 81 14.88 7.84 -9.87
C PRO A 81 13.41 7.81 -9.46
N ALA A 82 13.13 7.98 -8.18
CA ALA A 82 11.78 8.00 -7.64
C ALA A 82 10.85 8.97 -8.40
N SER A 83 11.33 10.16 -8.74
CA SER A 83 10.60 11.18 -9.49
C SER A 83 10.18 10.78 -10.91
N LYS A 84 10.78 9.73 -11.47
CA LYS A 84 10.54 9.26 -12.85
C LYS A 84 9.90 7.88 -12.93
N ARG A 85 9.54 7.28 -11.80
CA ARG A 85 8.90 5.95 -11.78
C ARG A 85 7.41 5.95 -12.05
N GLY A 86 6.78 7.11 -12.12
CA GLY A 86 5.33 7.21 -12.29
C GLY A 86 4.55 6.79 -11.03
N ILE A 87 5.08 7.05 -9.86
CA ILE A 87 4.51 6.68 -8.57
C ILE A 87 4.05 7.92 -7.81
N GLY A 88 2.82 7.87 -7.31
CA GLY A 88 2.32 8.80 -6.30
C GLY A 88 2.55 8.22 -4.91
N PHE A 89 2.98 9.04 -3.96
CA PHE A 89 3.27 8.61 -2.61
C PHE A 89 2.53 9.47 -1.57
N VAL A 90 1.79 8.82 -0.68
CA VAL A 90 1.15 9.46 0.48
C VAL A 90 1.90 9.03 1.74
N PHE A 91 2.58 9.98 2.37
CA PHE A 91 3.36 9.74 3.59
C PHE A 91 2.45 9.60 4.82
N GLN A 92 2.92 8.90 5.84
CA GLN A 92 2.20 8.65 7.09
C GLN A 92 1.71 9.94 7.78
N ASN A 93 2.52 10.99 7.75
CA ASN A 93 2.19 12.31 8.32
C ASN A 93 1.66 13.29 7.28
N TYR A 94 1.31 12.79 6.08
CA TYR A 94 0.85 13.52 4.90
C TYR A 94 1.92 14.43 4.26
N ALA A 95 2.92 14.88 5.00
CA ALA A 95 4.02 15.73 4.54
C ALA A 95 3.55 16.97 3.73
N LEU A 96 2.45 17.59 4.15
CA LEU A 96 1.96 18.81 3.50
C LEU A 96 2.88 19.99 3.80
N PHE A 97 3.05 20.85 2.80
CA PHE A 97 3.80 22.09 2.96
C PHE A 97 2.96 23.08 3.76
N ARG A 98 3.39 23.35 5.00
CA ARG A 98 2.62 24.11 6.00
C ARG A 98 2.31 25.55 5.59
N TYR A 99 3.17 26.15 4.78
CA TYR A 99 3.06 27.53 4.31
C TYR A 99 2.46 27.66 2.90
N MET A 100 1.96 26.57 2.37
CA MET A 100 1.25 26.52 1.11
C MET A 100 -0.23 26.25 1.33
N THR A 101 -1.06 26.86 0.48
CA THR A 101 -2.49 26.57 0.45
C THR A 101 -2.78 25.15 -0.02
N VAL A 102 -4.02 24.69 0.09
CA VAL A 102 -4.49 23.44 -0.50
C VAL A 102 -4.17 23.42 -2.00
N TYR A 103 -4.49 24.48 -2.71
CA TYR A 103 -4.20 24.62 -4.15
C TYR A 103 -2.71 24.44 -4.43
N ASP A 104 -1.86 25.16 -3.75
CA ASP A 104 -0.41 25.14 -4.00
C ASP A 104 0.24 23.81 -3.59
N ASN A 105 -0.25 23.15 -2.55
CA ASN A 105 0.18 21.80 -2.21
C ASN A 105 -0.07 20.81 -3.36
N ILE A 106 -1.28 20.83 -3.91
CA ILE A 106 -1.66 19.93 -5.02
C ILE A 106 -0.90 20.28 -6.29
N ALA A 107 -0.74 21.58 -6.56
CA ALA A 107 -0.08 22.10 -7.76
C ALA A 107 1.45 21.92 -7.75
N PHE A 108 2.07 21.70 -6.60
CA PHE A 108 3.52 21.77 -6.44
C PHE A 108 4.29 20.88 -7.44
N GLY A 109 3.95 19.60 -7.50
CA GLY A 109 4.60 18.66 -8.43
C GLY A 109 4.37 19.01 -9.90
N LEU A 110 3.23 19.56 -10.23
CA LEU A 110 2.89 20.00 -11.58
C LEU A 110 3.75 21.20 -12.00
N LYS A 111 3.96 22.14 -11.08
CA LYS A 111 4.86 23.29 -11.30
C LYS A 111 6.31 22.84 -11.49
N VAL A 112 6.80 21.91 -10.66
CA VAL A 112 8.14 21.33 -10.80
C VAL A 112 8.31 20.65 -12.15
N ASN A 113 7.28 19.95 -12.65
CA ASN A 113 7.29 19.29 -13.95
C ASN A 113 6.98 20.25 -15.11
N LYS A 114 6.93 21.54 -14.86
CA LYS A 114 6.77 22.62 -15.86
C LYS A 114 5.47 22.51 -16.68
N TRP A 115 4.40 22.07 -16.05
CA TRP A 115 3.07 22.10 -16.67
C TRP A 115 2.65 23.54 -16.98
N LYS A 116 1.87 23.73 -18.04
CA LYS A 116 1.28 25.03 -18.35
C LYS A 116 0.35 25.48 -17.22
N LYS A 117 0.37 26.76 -16.91
CA LYS A 117 -0.43 27.34 -15.81
C LYS A 117 -1.92 27.06 -15.93
N SER A 118 -2.46 27.08 -17.14
CA SER A 118 -3.85 26.74 -17.42
C SER A 118 -4.18 25.26 -17.17
N ASP A 119 -3.25 24.35 -17.51
CA ASP A 119 -3.40 22.93 -17.28
C ASP A 119 -3.31 22.58 -15.79
N ILE A 120 -2.42 23.26 -15.05
CA ILE A 120 -2.33 23.14 -13.60
C ILE A 120 -3.66 23.52 -12.95
N LYS A 121 -4.22 24.68 -13.31
CA LYS A 121 -5.49 25.15 -12.75
C LYS A 121 -6.61 24.16 -12.99
N LYS A 122 -6.74 23.68 -14.20
CA LYS A 122 -7.77 22.69 -14.57
C LYS A 122 -7.62 21.41 -13.75
N ARG A 123 -6.39 20.88 -13.67
CA ARG A 123 -6.10 19.63 -12.95
C ARG A 123 -6.35 19.77 -11.45
N VAL A 124 -5.88 20.85 -10.84
CA VAL A 124 -6.05 21.10 -9.41
C VAL A 124 -7.53 21.30 -9.07
N ASP A 125 -8.27 22.06 -9.85
CA ASP A 125 -9.71 22.27 -9.63
C ASP A 125 -10.48 20.93 -9.73
N GLU A 126 -10.16 20.08 -10.70
CA GLU A 126 -10.74 18.74 -10.83
C GLU A 126 -10.46 17.88 -9.60
N LEU A 127 -9.22 17.90 -9.09
CA LEU A 127 -8.82 17.10 -7.94
C LEU A 127 -9.45 17.60 -6.63
N ILE A 128 -9.53 18.90 -6.43
CA ILE A 128 -10.20 19.48 -5.25
C ILE A 128 -11.66 19.05 -5.21
N GLU A 129 -12.34 19.07 -6.33
CA GLU A 129 -13.72 18.59 -6.44
C GLU A 129 -13.80 17.08 -6.19
N LEU A 130 -12.91 16.29 -6.81
CA LEU A 130 -12.85 14.83 -6.67
C LEU A 130 -12.74 14.41 -5.21
N VAL A 131 -11.89 15.06 -4.42
CA VAL A 131 -11.66 14.72 -3.01
C VAL A 131 -12.64 15.42 -2.04
N GLY A 132 -13.63 16.15 -2.57
CA GLY A 132 -14.68 16.76 -1.77
C GLY A 132 -14.23 17.97 -0.96
N LEU A 133 -13.25 18.73 -1.45
CA LEU A 133 -12.72 19.93 -0.80
C LEU A 133 -13.05 21.23 -1.56
N SER A 134 -14.14 21.22 -2.32
CA SER A 134 -14.61 22.42 -3.06
C SER A 134 -14.80 23.61 -2.11
N GLY A 135 -14.30 24.77 -2.50
CA GLY A 135 -14.30 26.00 -1.69
C GLY A 135 -13.14 26.10 -0.69
N MET A 136 -12.27 25.10 -0.60
CA MET A 136 -11.15 25.08 0.36
C MET A 136 -9.78 25.35 -0.27
N ALA A 137 -9.73 25.70 -1.55
CA ALA A 137 -8.47 25.89 -2.28
C ALA A 137 -7.48 26.85 -1.63
N LYS A 138 -7.99 27.91 -0.97
CA LYS A 138 -7.20 28.96 -0.34
C LYS A 138 -6.85 28.68 1.14
N ARG A 139 -7.33 27.57 1.71
CA ARG A 139 -7.02 27.20 3.10
C ARG A 139 -5.60 26.66 3.22
N TYR A 140 -5.02 26.81 4.41
CA TYR A 140 -3.74 26.23 4.79
C TYR A 140 -3.95 24.94 5.57
N PRO A 141 -2.94 24.05 5.62
CA PRO A 141 -3.04 22.78 6.36
C PRO A 141 -3.50 22.94 7.81
N SER A 142 -3.07 24.01 8.49
CA SER A 142 -3.49 24.31 9.88
C SER A 142 -4.99 24.57 10.03
N GLN A 143 -5.68 24.89 8.96
CA GLN A 143 -7.12 25.15 8.92
C GLN A 143 -7.96 23.93 8.54
N LEU A 144 -7.32 22.77 8.41
CA LEU A 144 -7.94 21.52 7.98
C LEU A 144 -7.97 20.49 9.12
N SER A 145 -8.99 19.64 9.13
CA SER A 145 -9.00 18.42 9.93
C SER A 145 -7.96 17.41 9.44
N GLY A 146 -7.66 16.39 10.26
CA GLY A 146 -6.76 15.30 9.83
C GLY A 146 -7.23 14.58 8.57
N GLY A 147 -8.52 14.32 8.46
CA GLY A 147 -9.11 13.71 7.27
C GLY A 147 -9.02 14.59 6.05
N GLN A 148 -9.23 15.87 6.19
CA GLN A 148 -9.07 16.84 5.11
C GLN A 148 -7.62 16.94 4.64
N ARG A 149 -6.65 16.96 5.56
CA ARG A 149 -5.22 16.92 5.22
C ARG A 149 -4.85 15.66 4.45
N GLN A 150 -5.39 14.50 4.82
CA GLN A 150 -5.19 13.26 4.08
C GLN A 150 -5.73 13.38 2.65
N ARG A 151 -6.91 13.95 2.47
CA ARG A 151 -7.50 14.16 1.14
C ARG A 151 -6.66 15.08 0.27
N VAL A 152 -6.05 16.12 0.84
CA VAL A 152 -5.10 16.98 0.11
C VAL A 152 -3.86 16.20 -0.30
N ALA A 153 -3.28 15.41 0.59
CA ALA A 153 -2.11 14.57 0.28
C ALA A 153 -2.42 13.55 -0.81
N PHE A 154 -3.60 12.95 -0.77
CA PHE A 154 -4.09 12.04 -1.81
C PHE A 154 -4.22 12.74 -3.17
N ALA A 155 -4.86 13.90 -3.20
CA ALA A 155 -4.99 14.70 -4.42
C ALA A 155 -3.63 15.13 -4.99
N ARG A 156 -2.70 15.54 -4.13
CA ARG A 156 -1.34 15.88 -4.53
C ARG A 156 -0.60 14.70 -5.16
N ALA A 157 -0.76 13.51 -4.59
CA ALA A 157 -0.15 12.29 -5.13
C ALA A 157 -0.74 11.91 -6.51
N LEU A 158 -2.03 12.15 -6.72
CA LEU A 158 -2.71 11.88 -7.99
C LEU A 158 -2.46 12.94 -9.07
N ALA A 159 -2.04 14.14 -8.70
CA ALA A 159 -1.95 15.27 -9.62
C ALA A 159 -1.12 14.97 -10.88
N PRO A 160 0.08 14.36 -10.81
CA PRO A 160 0.87 14.06 -12.00
C PRO A 160 0.39 12.86 -12.82
N ASN A 161 -0.77 12.32 -12.59
CA ASN A 161 -1.30 11.10 -13.23
C ASN A 161 -0.36 9.88 -13.05
N PRO A 162 -0.07 9.45 -11.82
CA PRO A 162 0.80 8.30 -11.58
C PRO A 162 0.14 7.01 -12.05
N GLN A 163 0.96 5.99 -12.31
CA GLN A 163 0.52 4.64 -12.64
C GLN A 163 0.25 3.79 -11.40
N VAL A 164 0.96 4.09 -10.31
CA VAL A 164 0.87 3.37 -9.03
C VAL A 164 0.78 4.39 -7.90
N LEU A 165 -0.09 4.10 -6.93
CA LEU A 165 -0.24 4.88 -5.72
C LEU A 165 0.23 4.07 -4.52
N LEU A 166 1.14 4.62 -3.73
CA LEU A 166 1.65 4.02 -2.51
C LEU A 166 1.25 4.87 -1.31
N LEU A 167 0.71 4.21 -0.27
CA LEU A 167 0.24 4.88 0.94
C LEU A 167 0.89 4.23 2.18
N ASP A 168 1.64 5.02 2.92
CA ASP A 168 2.33 4.57 4.13
C ASP A 168 1.48 4.86 5.36
N GLU A 169 0.83 3.82 5.91
CA GLU A 169 -0.05 3.88 7.07
C GLU A 169 -1.07 5.03 7.00
N PRO A 170 -1.95 5.04 5.99
CA PRO A 170 -2.82 6.18 5.71
C PRO A 170 -3.84 6.48 6.81
N PHE A 171 -4.08 5.55 7.73
CA PHE A 171 -5.05 5.70 8.82
C PHE A 171 -4.41 5.89 10.20
N ALA A 172 -3.09 5.97 10.27
CA ALA A 172 -2.38 6.21 11.53
C ALA A 172 -2.64 7.63 12.06
N ALA A 173 -2.56 7.79 13.38
CA ALA A 173 -2.70 9.08 14.09
C ALA A 173 -4.03 9.81 13.87
N ILE A 174 -5.10 9.08 13.53
CA ILE A 174 -6.47 9.58 13.36
C ILE A 174 -7.35 8.90 14.40
N ASP A 175 -8.33 9.64 14.98
CA ASP A 175 -9.26 9.06 15.94
C ASP A 175 -10.19 8.01 15.30
N ALA A 176 -10.68 7.06 16.12
CA ALA A 176 -11.35 5.86 15.64
C ALA A 176 -12.58 6.13 14.75
N LYS A 177 -13.37 7.15 15.07
CA LYS A 177 -14.56 7.50 14.30
C LYS A 177 -14.21 8.02 12.91
N VAL A 178 -13.28 8.96 12.85
CA VAL A 178 -12.79 9.55 11.59
C VAL A 178 -12.06 8.50 10.75
N ARG A 179 -11.35 7.59 11.40
CA ARG A 179 -10.65 6.48 10.74
C ARG A 179 -11.61 5.59 9.94
N GLN A 180 -12.75 5.25 10.50
CA GLN A 180 -13.77 4.43 9.82
C GLN A 180 -14.31 5.12 8.56
N GLU A 181 -14.62 6.41 8.66
CA GLU A 181 -15.08 7.21 7.52
C GLU A 181 -14.02 7.30 6.42
N LEU A 182 -12.74 7.45 6.81
CA LEU A 182 -11.62 7.51 5.86
C LEU A 182 -11.35 6.19 5.16
N ARG A 183 -11.52 5.05 5.84
CA ARG A 183 -11.38 3.73 5.21
C ARG A 183 -12.35 3.59 4.04
N SER A 184 -13.61 3.87 4.28
CA SER A 184 -14.66 3.80 3.25
C SER A 184 -14.38 4.79 2.12
N TRP A 185 -14.04 6.03 2.47
CA TRP A 185 -13.73 7.06 1.49
C TRP A 185 -12.54 6.69 0.60
N LEU A 186 -11.45 6.22 1.20
CA LEU A 186 -10.24 5.84 0.46
C LEU A 186 -10.51 4.69 -0.51
N ARG A 187 -11.19 3.64 -0.04
CA ARG A 187 -11.57 2.50 -0.88
C ARG A 187 -12.42 2.95 -2.08
N ASP A 188 -13.45 3.74 -1.82
CA ASP A 188 -14.35 4.23 -2.88
C ASP A 188 -13.60 5.09 -3.88
N MET A 189 -12.69 5.94 -3.40
CA MET A 189 -11.92 6.84 -4.24
C MET A 189 -10.91 6.08 -5.12
N ILE A 190 -10.19 5.12 -4.57
CA ILE A 190 -9.24 4.29 -5.33
C ILE A 190 -9.98 3.45 -6.36
N THR A 191 -11.13 2.88 -6.00
CA THR A 191 -11.98 2.13 -6.93
C THR A 191 -12.47 3.02 -8.08
N LYS A 192 -12.89 4.23 -7.77
CA LYS A 192 -13.37 5.20 -8.77
C LYS A 192 -12.26 5.64 -9.73
N VAL A 193 -11.08 5.91 -9.23
CA VAL A 193 -9.92 6.29 -10.05
C VAL A 193 -9.36 5.10 -10.83
N GLY A 194 -9.44 3.89 -10.28
CA GLY A 194 -8.96 2.65 -10.91
C GLY A 194 -7.43 2.50 -10.92
N ILE A 195 -6.73 3.24 -10.07
CA ILE A 195 -5.27 3.20 -9.98
C ILE A 195 -4.79 1.99 -9.16
N THR A 196 -3.76 1.31 -9.63
CA THR A 196 -3.06 0.27 -8.88
C THR A 196 -2.49 0.86 -7.60
N SER A 197 -2.88 0.34 -6.44
CA SER A 197 -2.57 0.96 -5.15
C SER A 197 -2.09 -0.06 -4.13
N ILE A 198 -1.11 0.35 -3.33
CA ILE A 198 -0.57 -0.44 -2.23
C ILE A 198 -0.54 0.43 -0.98
N PHE A 199 -1.13 -0.05 0.12
CA PHE A 199 -1.01 0.63 1.40
C PHE A 199 -0.42 -0.28 2.46
N VAL A 200 0.35 0.30 3.36
CA VAL A 200 0.95 -0.37 4.51
C VAL A 200 0.07 -0.15 5.72
N THR A 201 -0.19 -1.21 6.48
CA THR A 201 -0.88 -1.15 7.76
C THR A 201 -0.38 -2.24 8.71
N HIS A 202 -0.50 -2.00 10.01
CA HIS A 202 -0.35 -3.02 11.05
C HIS A 202 -1.71 -3.47 11.62
N ASP A 203 -2.79 -2.85 11.18
CA ASP A 203 -4.15 -3.11 11.63
C ASP A 203 -4.85 -4.09 10.69
N GLN A 204 -5.24 -5.25 11.23
CA GLN A 204 -5.88 -6.32 10.48
C GLN A 204 -7.25 -5.91 9.95
N ASP A 205 -8.02 -5.16 10.74
CA ASP A 205 -9.36 -4.73 10.36
C ASP A 205 -9.30 -3.77 9.16
N GLU A 206 -8.32 -2.88 9.13
CA GLU A 206 -8.07 -1.99 7.98
C GLU A 206 -7.78 -2.80 6.72
N ALA A 207 -6.89 -3.77 6.80
CA ALA A 207 -6.53 -4.61 5.66
C ALA A 207 -7.73 -5.41 5.14
N ILE A 208 -8.49 -6.03 6.03
CA ILE A 208 -9.67 -6.84 5.68
C ILE A 208 -10.77 -5.99 5.05
N GLU A 209 -11.03 -4.80 5.61
CA GLU A 209 -12.11 -3.93 5.17
C GLU A 209 -11.80 -3.22 3.85
N VAL A 210 -10.55 -2.82 3.63
CA VAL A 210 -10.19 -1.92 2.53
C VAL A 210 -9.60 -2.64 1.32
N ALA A 211 -8.82 -3.71 1.50
CA ALA A 211 -8.04 -4.31 0.44
C ALA A 211 -8.79 -5.35 -0.40
N ASP A 212 -8.46 -5.43 -1.68
CA ASP A 212 -8.85 -6.53 -2.57
C ASP A 212 -8.03 -7.79 -2.27
N GLU A 213 -6.76 -7.61 -1.94
CA GLU A 213 -5.80 -8.67 -1.64
C GLU A 213 -4.86 -8.21 -0.53
N ILE A 214 -4.43 -9.14 0.32
CA ILE A 214 -3.55 -8.86 1.44
C ILE A 214 -2.28 -9.67 1.30
N ILE A 215 -1.14 -9.00 1.49
CA ILE A 215 0.19 -9.60 1.58
C ILE A 215 0.65 -9.46 3.03
N VAL A 216 0.79 -10.58 3.73
CA VAL A 216 1.25 -10.57 5.12
C VAL A 216 2.75 -10.79 5.18
N THR A 217 3.45 -9.90 5.87
CA THR A 217 4.89 -9.95 6.08
C THR A 217 5.23 -10.28 7.52
N ASN A 218 6.33 -10.99 7.72
CA ASN A 218 6.89 -11.28 9.03
C ASN A 218 8.40 -11.46 8.93
N LYS A 219 9.16 -10.72 9.73
CA LYS A 219 10.63 -10.84 9.82
C LYS A 219 11.35 -10.85 8.46
N GLY A 220 10.92 -9.97 7.56
CA GLY A 220 11.51 -9.84 6.23
C GLY A 220 11.04 -10.86 5.20
N HIS A 221 10.09 -11.71 5.54
CA HIS A 221 9.51 -12.71 4.63
C HIS A 221 8.04 -12.44 4.35
N ILE A 222 7.55 -12.93 3.22
CA ILE A 222 6.12 -13.02 2.95
C ILE A 222 5.60 -14.32 3.56
N GLU A 223 4.65 -14.20 4.49
CA GLU A 223 4.01 -15.34 5.15
C GLU A 223 2.87 -15.91 4.32
N GLN A 224 1.99 -15.05 3.83
CA GLN A 224 0.83 -15.47 3.06
C GLN A 224 0.35 -14.33 2.16
N ILE A 225 -0.19 -14.69 1.01
CA ILE A 225 -0.88 -13.79 0.08
C ILE A 225 -2.26 -14.35 -0.19
N GLY A 226 -3.28 -13.52 -0.14
CA GLY A 226 -4.64 -13.95 -0.44
C GLY A 226 -5.67 -12.84 -0.33
N THR A 227 -6.91 -13.17 -0.66
CA THR A 227 -8.05 -12.29 -0.42
C THR A 227 -8.27 -12.10 1.09
N PRO A 228 -8.97 -11.03 1.52
CA PRO A 228 -9.31 -10.86 2.94
C PRO A 228 -9.93 -12.10 3.57
N ARG A 229 -10.82 -12.79 2.84
CA ARG A 229 -11.45 -14.02 3.30
C ARG A 229 -10.45 -15.15 3.49
N GLN A 230 -9.53 -15.36 2.55
CA GLN A 230 -8.50 -16.39 2.64
C GLN A 230 -7.56 -16.15 3.82
N ILE A 231 -7.11 -14.91 3.98
CA ILE A 231 -6.24 -14.50 5.09
C ILE A 231 -6.92 -14.74 6.44
N TYR A 232 -8.21 -14.41 6.54
CA TYR A 232 -8.96 -14.56 7.77
C TYR A 232 -9.31 -16.03 8.09
N ARG A 233 -9.74 -16.81 7.11
CA ARG A 233 -10.33 -18.16 7.33
C ARG A 233 -9.38 -19.31 7.03
N GLU A 234 -8.33 -19.09 6.28
CA GLU A 234 -7.45 -20.15 5.77
C GLU A 234 -5.97 -19.84 6.07
N PRO A 235 -5.58 -19.72 7.37
CA PRO A 235 -4.19 -19.47 7.71
C PRO A 235 -3.30 -20.64 7.25
N GLU A 236 -2.22 -20.32 6.57
CA GLU A 236 -1.29 -21.30 5.98
C GLU A 236 -0.13 -21.67 6.90
N THR A 237 0.14 -20.85 7.94
CA THR A 237 1.25 -21.02 8.87
C THR A 237 0.80 -20.85 10.31
N ALA A 238 1.62 -21.33 11.26
CA ALA A 238 1.41 -21.09 12.69
C ALA A 238 1.36 -19.60 13.02
N PHE A 239 2.29 -18.84 12.43
CA PHE A 239 2.31 -17.39 12.57
C PHE A 239 0.97 -16.76 12.13
N MET A 240 0.44 -17.14 10.97
CA MET A 240 -0.82 -16.61 10.46
C MET A 240 -2.00 -16.92 11.37
N ALA A 241 -2.08 -18.13 11.88
CA ALA A 241 -3.14 -18.54 12.81
C ALA A 241 -3.12 -17.69 14.09
N GLU A 242 -1.95 -17.51 14.68
CA GLU A 242 -1.76 -16.69 15.88
C GLU A 242 -1.98 -15.20 15.60
N PHE A 243 -1.39 -14.69 14.53
CA PHE A 243 -1.47 -13.29 14.15
C PHE A 243 -2.89 -12.83 13.89
N MET A 244 -3.70 -13.67 13.25
CA MET A 244 -5.12 -13.38 12.97
C MET A 244 -6.04 -13.66 14.16
N GLY A 245 -5.51 -14.17 15.29
CA GLY A 245 -6.29 -14.41 16.51
C GLY A 245 -7.36 -15.48 16.37
N HIS A 246 -7.22 -16.41 15.42
CA HIS A 246 -8.17 -17.49 15.22
C HIS A 246 -7.91 -18.65 16.15
N PRO A 247 -8.97 -19.23 16.79
CA PRO A 247 -8.85 -20.52 17.39
C PRO A 247 -8.51 -21.53 16.29
N VAL A 248 -7.33 -22.12 16.39
CA VAL A 248 -6.93 -23.20 15.49
C VAL A 248 -7.73 -24.43 15.91
N HIS A 249 -8.64 -24.90 15.07
CA HIS A 249 -9.31 -26.17 15.28
C HIS A 249 -8.26 -27.29 15.21
N VAL A 250 -8.24 -28.12 16.24
CA VAL A 250 -7.23 -29.21 16.41
C VAL A 250 -7.11 -30.06 15.15
N ASP A 251 -8.22 -30.29 14.44
CA ASP A 251 -8.28 -31.09 13.20
C ASP A 251 -7.50 -30.51 12.04
N ARG A 252 -7.09 -29.23 12.10
CA ARG A 252 -6.34 -28.55 11.05
C ARG A 252 -4.90 -28.23 11.43
N ILE A 253 -4.50 -28.43 12.67
CA ILE A 253 -3.16 -28.10 13.18
C ILE A 253 -2.08 -28.76 12.31
N ASN A 254 -2.25 -30.00 11.92
CA ASN A 254 -1.29 -30.74 11.10
C ASN A 254 -1.14 -30.22 9.65
N LYS A 255 -2.06 -29.36 9.20
CA LYS A 255 -2.02 -28.72 7.88
C LYS A 255 -1.33 -27.35 7.90
N ILE A 256 -1.03 -26.83 9.08
CA ILE A 256 -0.40 -25.53 9.26
C ILE A 256 1.11 -25.70 9.37
N LYS A 257 1.85 -25.08 8.45
CA LYS A 257 3.32 -25.09 8.50
C LYS A 257 3.82 -24.53 9.83
N GLY A 258 4.70 -25.24 10.51
CA GLY A 258 5.26 -24.86 11.82
C GLY A 258 4.64 -25.58 13.01
N PHE A 259 3.54 -26.31 12.83
CA PHE A 259 2.94 -27.16 13.89
C PHE A 259 3.25 -28.67 13.72
N ASN A 260 4.20 -29.02 12.89
CA ASN A 260 4.49 -30.42 12.53
C ASN A 260 5.05 -31.30 13.66
N GLN A 261 5.08 -30.81 14.91
CA GLN A 261 5.66 -31.50 16.05
C GLN A 261 4.83 -31.40 17.33
N LEU A 262 3.52 -31.32 17.25
CA LEU A 262 2.71 -31.56 18.44
C LEU A 262 2.72 -33.06 18.72
N ASP A 263 3.34 -33.40 19.83
CA ASP A 263 3.37 -34.76 20.37
C ASP A 263 1.95 -35.33 20.49
N ASP A 264 1.78 -36.60 20.15
CA ASP A 264 0.50 -37.32 20.23
C ASP A 264 -0.14 -37.32 21.63
N SER A 265 0.56 -36.82 22.66
CA SER A 265 0.08 -36.68 24.03
C SER A 265 -0.92 -35.53 24.24
N VAL A 266 -1.19 -34.72 23.22
CA VAL A 266 -2.10 -33.54 23.29
C VAL A 266 -3.38 -33.75 22.46
N LYS A 267 -3.68 -35.00 22.08
CA LYS A 267 -4.93 -35.35 21.40
C LYS A 267 -6.07 -35.52 22.38
#